data_cf6d1ece7551b0e4e8b34f2ab1ec48c0
#
_entry.id   cf6d1ece7551b0e4e8b34f2ab1ec48c0
#
_cell.length_a   1.000
_cell.length_b   1.000
_cell.length_c   1.000
_cell.angle_alpha   90.00
_cell.angle_beta   90.00
_cell.angle_gamma   90.00
#
_symmetry.space_group_name_H-M   'P 1'
#
loop_
_entity.id
_entity.type
_entity.pdbx_description
1 polymer ?
#
loop_
_entity_poly.entity_id
_entity_poly.type
_entity_poly.pdbx_seq_one_letter_code
_entity_poly.pdbx_strand_id
1 'polypeptide(L)'
;MTEKNKRWVEKDYTRWVATLPCANCDIHDETIVPHHLKHVGMEITSGMGTKASDWMTMPLCFNCHYKLHNGDTNIKGHQFVMLYKTLDKAYNSGIMKYEKRKLFGEELND
;
A
#
# COMPACT_ATOMS: atom_id res chain seq x y z
N MET A 1 5.92 9.37 -22.15
CA MET A 1 5.71 9.23 -21.73
C MET A 1 5.31 9.20 -20.91
N THR A 2 5.26 9.08 -20.59
CA THR A 2 4.83 9.46 -19.58
C THR A 2 3.78 8.73 -18.97
N GLU A 3 2.89 8.16 -19.66
CA GLU A 3 1.87 7.42 -19.10
C GLU A 3 2.38 6.31 -18.29
N LYS A 4 3.40 5.65 -18.66
CA LYS A 4 3.86 4.54 -17.90
C LYS A 4 4.42 4.93 -16.60
N ASN A 5 4.70 6.18 -16.37
CA ASN A 5 5.24 6.61 -15.11
C ASN A 5 4.20 7.20 -14.18
N LYS A 6 2.95 7.19 -14.59
CA LYS A 6 1.93 7.71 -13.74
C LYS A 6 1.66 6.80 -12.61
N ARG A 7 1.56 7.34 -11.42
CA ARG A 7 1.19 6.52 -10.29
C ARG A 7 -0.32 6.26 -10.35
N TRP A 8 -0.73 5.13 -9.85
CA TRP A 8 -2.14 4.77 -9.80
C TRP A 8 -2.77 5.44 -8.60
N VAL A 9 -3.82 6.18 -8.81
CA VAL A 9 -4.51 6.88 -7.75
C VAL A 9 -5.94 6.38 -7.66
N GLU A 10 -6.32 5.87 -6.50
CA GLU A 10 -7.66 5.38 -6.32
C GLU A 10 -8.10 5.63 -4.89
N LYS A 11 -8.85 6.68 -4.68
CA LYS A 11 -9.26 7.05 -3.35
C LYS A 11 -10.16 6.07 -2.65
N ASP A 12 -10.97 5.36 -3.40
CA ASP A 12 -11.83 4.35 -2.78
C ASP A 12 -11.00 3.21 -2.23
N TYR A 13 -9.92 2.88 -2.90
CA TYR A 13 -9.04 1.83 -2.43
C TYR A 13 -8.35 2.24 -1.13
N THR A 14 -7.79 3.44 -1.06
CA THR A 14 -7.09 3.86 0.15
C THR A 14 -8.06 4.04 1.31
N ARG A 15 -9.29 4.42 1.01
CA ARG A 15 -10.30 4.55 2.03
C ARG A 15 -10.63 3.18 2.61
N TRP A 16 -10.68 2.18 1.74
CA TRP A 16 -10.91 0.81 2.17
C TRP A 16 -9.75 0.31 3.03
N VAL A 17 -8.51 0.61 2.63
CA VAL A 17 -7.33 0.22 3.41
C VAL A 17 -7.41 0.77 4.82
N ALA A 18 -7.91 1.99 4.97
CA ALA A 18 -8.02 2.62 6.28
C ALA A 18 -9.05 1.96 7.18
N THR A 19 -9.86 1.05 6.65
CA THR A 19 -10.84 0.33 7.48
C THR A 19 -10.30 -0.97 8.03
N LEU A 20 -9.08 -1.34 7.66
CA LEU A 20 -8.49 -2.62 8.08
C LEU A 20 -7.71 -2.48 9.38
N PRO A 21 -7.47 -3.58 10.08
CA PRO A 21 -6.61 -3.52 11.26
C PRO A 21 -5.17 -3.19 10.87
N CYS A 22 -4.42 -2.64 11.77
CA CYS A 22 -3.02 -2.31 11.54
C CYS A 22 -2.27 -3.55 11.06
N ALA A 23 -1.56 -3.43 9.96
CA ALA A 23 -0.85 -4.57 9.39
C ALA A 23 0.34 -4.99 10.23
N ASN A 24 0.79 -4.15 11.13
CA ASN A 24 1.93 -4.48 11.98
C ASN A 24 1.51 -5.04 13.34
N CYS A 25 0.59 -4.40 14.03
CA CYS A 25 0.25 -4.83 15.39
C CYS A 25 -1.19 -5.28 15.56
N ASP A 26 -1.97 -5.22 14.49
CA ASP A 26 -3.34 -5.70 14.49
C ASP A 26 -4.36 -4.87 15.27
N ILE A 27 -3.98 -3.76 15.81
CA ILE A 27 -4.92 -2.87 16.44
C ILE A 27 -5.89 -2.35 15.39
N HIS A 28 -7.15 -2.23 15.76
CA HIS A 28 -8.15 -1.75 14.81
C HIS A 28 -8.89 -0.59 15.48
N ASP A 29 -8.41 0.60 15.27
CA ASP A 29 -9.03 1.77 15.90
C ASP A 29 -9.12 2.92 14.88
N GLU A 30 -9.51 4.08 15.34
CA GLU A 30 -9.73 5.19 14.45
C GLU A 30 -8.45 5.88 14.00
N THR A 31 -7.29 5.40 14.42
CA THR A 31 -6.04 6.04 14.01
C THR A 31 -5.44 5.39 12.77
N ILE A 32 -6.06 4.35 12.23
CA ILE A 32 -5.51 3.66 11.07
C ILE A 32 -5.48 4.58 9.85
N VAL A 33 -4.32 4.62 9.20
CA VAL A 33 -4.18 5.38 7.97
C VAL A 33 -3.55 4.50 6.89
N PRO A 34 -3.80 4.78 5.63
CA PRO A 34 -3.17 4.03 4.54
C PRO A 34 -1.77 4.60 4.31
N HIS A 35 -0.76 3.87 4.75
CA HIS A 35 0.61 4.30 4.61
C HIS A 35 1.17 3.86 3.26
N HIS A 36 1.71 4.77 2.48
CA HIS A 36 2.32 4.42 1.20
C HIS A 36 3.73 3.89 1.41
N LEU A 37 4.07 2.85 0.66
CA LEU A 37 5.39 2.24 0.75
C LEU A 37 6.47 3.30 0.62
N LYS A 38 7.49 3.24 1.46
CA LYS A 38 8.48 4.28 1.51
C LYS A 38 9.86 3.78 1.86
N HIS A 39 10.87 4.34 1.21
CA HIS A 39 12.27 4.08 1.56
C HIS A 39 12.72 2.62 1.48
N VAL A 40 12.18 1.86 0.56
CA VAL A 40 12.64 0.49 0.39
C VAL A 40 13.20 0.22 -0.98
N GLY A 41 12.96 1.05 -1.93
CA GLY A 41 13.50 0.84 -3.26
C GLY A 41 13.21 2.04 -4.08
N MET A 42 14.22 2.66 -4.59
CA MET A 42 14.03 3.88 -5.31
C MET A 42 13.15 3.72 -6.50
N GLU A 43 13.33 2.63 -7.18
CA GLU A 43 12.57 2.43 -8.38
C GLU A 43 11.11 2.15 -8.08
N ILE A 44 10.81 1.74 -6.89
CA ILE A 44 9.43 1.44 -6.55
C ILE A 44 8.71 2.65 -6.01
N THR A 45 9.39 3.46 -5.25
CA THR A 45 8.75 4.56 -4.58
C THR A 45 8.89 5.87 -5.32
N SER A 46 9.33 5.81 -6.50
CA SER A 46 9.43 6.94 -7.38
C SER A 46 10.20 8.14 -6.94
N GLY A 47 10.93 8.09 -5.98
CA GLY A 47 11.86 9.11 -5.67
C GLY A 47 11.33 10.33 -5.01
N MET A 48 12.02 11.45 -5.16
CA MET A 48 11.78 12.59 -4.40
C MET A 48 10.47 13.21 -4.50
N GLY A 49 9.84 13.43 -3.40
CA GLY A 49 8.63 14.16 -3.33
C GLY A 49 7.40 13.47 -3.89
N THR A 50 7.52 12.23 -4.31
CA THR A 50 6.40 11.56 -4.90
C THR A 50 6.01 10.35 -4.09
N LYS A 51 4.72 10.13 -3.94
CA LYS A 51 4.26 8.96 -3.23
C LYS A 51 4.20 7.78 -4.16
N ALA A 52 4.28 6.60 -3.62
CA ALA A 52 4.06 5.38 -4.38
C ALA A 52 2.60 5.34 -4.81
N SER A 53 2.27 4.44 -5.70
CA SER A 53 0.88 4.28 -6.15
C SER A 53 -0.01 3.89 -4.99
N ASP A 54 -1.28 4.20 -5.09
CA ASP A 54 -2.22 3.91 -4.00
C ASP A 54 -2.37 2.42 -3.70
N TRP A 55 -2.11 1.55 -4.67
CA TRP A 55 -2.18 0.12 -4.38
C TRP A 55 -1.00 -0.34 -3.52
N MET A 56 0.02 0.50 -3.37
CA MET A 56 1.15 0.19 -2.53
C MET A 56 0.97 0.78 -1.15
N THR A 57 -0.19 0.55 -0.55
CA THR A 57 -0.47 1.06 0.78
C THR A 57 -0.78 -0.07 1.73
N MET A 58 -0.58 0.19 3.00
CA MET A 58 -0.89 -0.76 4.04
C MET A 58 -1.48 -0.01 5.22
N PRO A 59 -2.39 -0.63 5.98
CA PRO A 59 -2.99 0.07 7.12
C PRO A 59 -2.05 0.09 8.30
N LEU A 60 -1.80 1.26 8.86
CA LEU A 60 -0.96 1.39 10.04
C LEU A 60 -1.64 2.27 11.07
N CYS A 61 -1.61 1.85 12.34
CA CYS A 61 -2.15 2.65 13.40
C CYS A 61 -1.19 3.79 13.71
N PHE A 62 -1.62 4.73 14.52
CA PHE A 62 -0.80 5.90 14.85
C PHE A 62 0.58 5.50 15.36
N ASN A 63 0.66 4.59 16.31
CA ASN A 63 1.93 4.20 16.87
C ASN A 63 2.89 3.57 15.86
N CYS A 64 2.39 2.65 15.07
CA CYS A 64 3.24 1.97 14.10
C CYS A 64 3.68 2.90 13.00
N HIS A 65 2.80 3.79 12.56
CA HIS A 65 3.10 4.76 11.54
C HIS A 65 4.17 5.74 12.06
N TYR A 66 4.02 6.15 13.30
CA TYR A 66 4.96 7.05 13.94
C TYR A 66 6.35 6.41 14.06
N LYS A 67 6.39 5.17 14.51
CA LYS A 67 7.66 4.46 14.64
C LYS A 67 8.36 4.29 13.30
N LEU A 68 7.61 3.98 12.28
CA LEU A 68 8.18 3.79 10.96
C LEU A 68 8.83 5.08 10.48
N HIS A 69 8.16 6.20 10.64
CA HIS A 69 8.70 7.48 10.20
C HIS A 69 9.81 7.99 11.08
N ASN A 70 9.95 7.44 12.27
CA ASN A 70 10.99 7.86 13.18
C ASN A 70 12.14 6.84 13.29
N GLY A 71 12.30 6.06 12.27
CA GLY A 71 13.51 5.26 12.15
C GLY A 71 13.47 3.84 12.67
N ASP A 72 12.29 3.33 12.97
CA ASP A 72 12.21 1.94 13.41
C ASP A 72 12.49 1.05 12.22
N THR A 73 13.68 0.46 12.18
CA THR A 73 14.09 -0.30 11.03
C THR A 73 13.35 -1.62 10.90
N ASN A 74 12.80 -2.14 11.99
CA ASN A 74 12.05 -3.38 11.91
C ASN A 74 10.75 -3.17 11.14
N ILE A 75 10.02 -2.13 11.48
CA ILE A 75 8.78 -1.85 10.79
C ILE A 75 9.05 -1.46 9.36
N LYS A 76 10.06 -0.64 9.14
CA LYS A 76 10.40 -0.19 7.82
C LYS A 76 10.76 -1.38 6.92
N GLY A 77 11.54 -2.31 7.44
CA GLY A 77 11.94 -3.46 6.65
C GLY A 77 10.82 -4.46 6.43
N HIS A 78 9.74 -4.32 7.19
CA HIS A 78 8.61 -5.24 7.09
C HIS A 78 7.54 -4.75 6.12
N GLN A 79 7.78 -3.64 5.47
CA GLN A 79 6.75 -3.04 4.61
C GLN A 79 6.26 -3.94 3.49
N PHE A 80 7.14 -4.72 2.87
CA PHE A 80 6.69 -5.59 1.79
C PHE A 80 5.77 -6.71 2.31
N VAL A 81 6.06 -7.21 3.51
CA VAL A 81 5.19 -8.23 4.10
C VAL A 81 3.83 -7.63 4.40
N MET A 82 3.81 -6.42 4.95
CA MET A 82 2.56 -5.74 5.26
C MET A 82 1.78 -5.43 3.98
N LEU A 83 2.49 -5.05 2.93
CA LEU A 83 1.86 -4.78 1.66
C LEU A 83 1.24 -6.05 1.10
N TYR A 84 1.97 -7.15 1.16
CA TYR A 84 1.46 -8.42 0.68
C TYR A 84 0.18 -8.82 1.41
N LYS A 85 0.17 -8.67 2.73
CA LYS A 85 -1.01 -9.00 3.52
C LYS A 85 -2.20 -8.14 3.10
N THR A 86 -1.95 -6.87 2.84
CA THR A 86 -3.02 -5.95 2.45
C THR A 86 -3.57 -6.32 1.07
N LEU A 87 -2.67 -6.62 0.13
CA LEU A 87 -3.10 -6.99 -1.21
C LEU A 87 -3.84 -8.32 -1.21
N ASP A 88 -3.43 -9.23 -0.35
CA ASP A 88 -4.11 -10.50 -0.23
C ASP A 88 -5.56 -10.28 0.20
N LYS A 89 -5.77 -9.40 1.17
CA LYS A 89 -7.11 -9.07 1.60
C LYS A 89 -7.89 -8.38 0.48
N ALA A 90 -7.23 -7.53 -0.28
CA ALA A 90 -7.87 -6.81 -1.36
C ALA A 90 -8.37 -7.76 -2.45
N TYR A 91 -7.56 -8.73 -2.81
CA TYR A 91 -7.99 -9.68 -3.81
C TYR A 91 -9.10 -10.58 -3.28
N ASN A 92 -8.98 -11.01 -2.03
CA ASN A 92 -10.00 -11.89 -1.46
C ASN A 92 -11.34 -11.20 -1.26
N SER A 93 -11.33 -9.90 -1.06
CA SER A 93 -12.57 -9.15 -0.88
C SER A 93 -13.17 -8.70 -2.21
N GLY A 94 -12.44 -8.88 -3.28
CA GLY A 94 -12.92 -8.47 -4.59
C GLY A 94 -12.63 -7.03 -4.96
N ILE A 95 -12.08 -6.25 -4.03
CA ILE A 95 -11.88 -4.84 -4.31
C ILE A 95 -10.77 -4.61 -5.31
N MET A 96 -9.88 -5.55 -5.46
CA MET A 96 -8.75 -5.41 -6.36
C MET A 96 -8.80 -6.28 -7.59
N LYS A 97 -9.79 -7.13 -7.70
CA LYS A 97 -9.79 -8.10 -8.77
C LYS A 97 -9.66 -7.54 -10.17
N TYR A 98 -10.27 -6.41 -10.38
CA TYR A 98 -10.24 -5.84 -11.70
C TYR A 98 -8.89 -5.19 -11.94
N GLU A 99 -8.34 -4.62 -10.92
CA GLU A 99 -7.07 -3.93 -11.02
C GLU A 99 -5.90 -4.87 -11.24
N LYS A 100 -6.03 -6.08 -10.82
CA LYS A 100 -5.00 -7.05 -11.03
C LYS A 100 -4.67 -7.17 -12.50
N ARG A 101 -5.71 -7.21 -13.34
CA ARG A 101 -5.52 -7.28 -14.71
C ARG A 101 -4.80 -6.09 -15.25
N LYS A 102 -5.14 -4.92 -14.79
CA LYS A 102 -4.53 -3.71 -15.23
C LYS A 102 -3.08 -3.64 -14.82
N LEU A 103 -2.76 -4.10 -13.63
CA LEU A 103 -1.40 -4.05 -13.16
C LEU A 103 -0.47 -4.88 -14.01
N PHE A 104 -0.92 -6.01 -14.49
CA PHE A 104 -0.07 -6.85 -15.29
C PHE A 104 -0.21 -6.60 -16.77
N GLY A 105 -1.02 -5.65 -17.07
CA GLY A 105 -1.07 -5.20 -18.44
C GLY A 105 -1.45 -6.14 -19.49
N GLU A 106 -2.33 -7.02 -19.26
CA GLU A 106 -2.69 -7.75 -20.30
C GLU A 106 -3.87 -8.37 -20.35
N GLU A 107 -4.19 -8.89 -21.29
CA GLU A 107 -5.39 -9.38 -21.46
C GLU A 107 -5.37 -10.69 -21.04
N LEU A 108 -5.11 -10.88 -19.96
CA LEU A 108 -5.17 -12.14 -19.50
C LEU A 108 -6.41 -12.72 -19.81
N ASN A 109 -7.10 -12.56 -20.22
CA ASN A 109 -8.15 -13.10 -20.50
C ASN A 109 -8.44 -13.93 -21.04
N ASP A 110 -8.58 -13.98 -21.05
CA ASP A 110 -9.05 -14.46 -21.42
C ASP A 110 -9.12 -14.91 -21.72
#